data_847e83c3a8854b9ecbab5f963a29594a
#
_entry.id   847e83c3a8854b9ecbab5f963a29594a
#
_cell.length_a   1.000
_cell.length_b   1.000
_cell.length_c   1.000
_cell.angle_alpha   90.00
_cell.angle_beta   90.00
_cell.angle_gamma   90.00
#
_symmetry.space_group_name_H-M   'P 1'
#
loop_
_entity.id
_entity.type
_entity.pdbx_description
1 polymer ?
#
loop_
_entity_poly.entity_id
_entity_poly.type
_entity_poly.pdbx_seq_one_letter_code
_entity_poly.pdbx_strand_id
1 'polypeptide(L)'
;MAVAAPGCRQASAVYADRDGAYELRFTPINSDAAAASNRFTLKVLKTSIELDGYVMPFNDPERAVGILMFKCPGGDVTGADLDACTIWRGAVYSVNAKGEIDNLQPEAAAAAENVFLPGVGPAIRQSQIWGNGKATVAPWDVLAFKECAK
;
A
#
# COMPACT_ATOMS: atom_id res chain seq x y z
N MET A 1 -0.61 -27.32 1.50
CA MET A 1 -1.89 -26.98 0.84
C MET A 1 -1.75 -25.66 0.13
N ALA A 2 -1.95 -25.62 -1.17
CA ALA A 2 -1.87 -24.37 -1.90
C ALA A 2 -3.06 -23.49 -1.50
N VAL A 3 -2.79 -22.25 -1.11
CA VAL A 3 -3.85 -21.29 -0.89
C VAL A 3 -4.43 -20.94 -2.27
N ALA A 4 -5.74 -21.03 -2.42
CA ALA A 4 -6.38 -20.64 -3.66
C ALA A 4 -6.05 -19.17 -3.97
N ALA A 5 -5.76 -18.88 -5.23
CA ALA A 5 -5.55 -17.50 -5.64
C ALA A 5 -6.78 -16.66 -5.28
N PRO A 6 -6.58 -15.38 -4.86
CA PRO A 6 -7.71 -14.52 -4.56
C PRO A 6 -8.68 -14.43 -5.74
N GLY A 7 -9.97 -14.52 -5.47
CA GLY A 7 -11.02 -14.51 -6.49
C GLY A 7 -11.42 -13.12 -6.98
N CYS A 8 -10.73 -12.06 -6.54
CA CYS A 8 -11.08 -10.69 -6.93
C CYS A 8 -9.93 -10.02 -7.68
N ARG A 9 -10.25 -8.86 -8.25
CA ARG A 9 -9.26 -8.00 -8.90
C ARG A 9 -8.47 -7.25 -7.83
N GLN A 10 -7.27 -6.79 -8.20
CA GLN A 10 -6.42 -6.01 -7.31
C GLN A 10 -7.16 -4.80 -6.72
N ALA A 11 -8.02 -4.16 -7.48
CA ALA A 11 -8.81 -2.99 -7.03
C ALA A 11 -9.75 -3.29 -5.85
N SER A 12 -10.00 -4.55 -5.53
CA SER A 12 -10.93 -4.94 -4.45
C SER A 12 -10.26 -5.78 -3.37
N ALA A 13 -8.95 -5.91 -3.40
CA ALA A 13 -8.22 -6.80 -2.48
C ALA A 13 -7.89 -6.10 -1.17
N VAL A 14 -8.03 -6.83 -0.07
CA VAL A 14 -7.71 -6.36 1.28
C VAL A 14 -6.64 -7.28 1.87
N TYR A 15 -5.63 -6.69 2.48
CA TYR A 15 -4.48 -7.39 3.05
C TYR A 15 -4.31 -7.04 4.52
N ALA A 16 -3.74 -7.97 5.28
CA ALA A 16 -3.43 -7.76 6.70
C ALA A 16 -1.95 -8.01 6.94
N ASP A 17 -1.37 -7.27 7.89
CA ASP A 17 -0.04 -7.58 8.34
C ASP A 17 -0.08 -8.77 9.32
N ARG A 18 1.06 -9.42 9.51
CA ARG A 18 1.12 -10.65 10.33
C ARG A 18 0.76 -10.44 11.80
N ASP A 19 0.93 -9.23 12.32
CA ASP A 19 0.64 -8.89 13.72
C ASP A 19 -0.78 -8.34 13.91
N GLY A 20 -1.55 -8.19 12.82
CA GLY A 20 -2.91 -7.71 12.88
C GLY A 20 -3.06 -6.25 13.28
N ALA A 21 -2.02 -5.44 13.10
CA ALA A 21 -2.01 -4.03 13.48
C ALA A 21 -2.34 -3.09 12.33
N TYR A 22 -2.33 -3.57 11.09
CA TYR A 22 -2.56 -2.77 9.88
C TYR A 22 -3.47 -3.51 8.91
N GLU A 23 -4.22 -2.73 8.15
CA GLU A 23 -5.01 -3.25 7.03
C GLU A 23 -4.69 -2.43 5.79
N LEU A 24 -4.29 -3.12 4.72
CA LEU A 24 -4.01 -2.52 3.42
C LEU A 24 -5.21 -2.81 2.53
N ARG A 25 -5.89 -1.77 2.09
CA ARG A 25 -7.11 -1.91 1.28
C ARG A 25 -6.94 -1.23 -0.05
N PHE A 26 -7.01 -1.99 -1.13
CA PHE A 26 -7.04 -1.43 -2.48
C PHE A 26 -8.45 -0.95 -2.81
N THR A 27 -8.53 0.14 -3.55
CA THR A 27 -9.79 0.72 -4.01
C THR A 27 -9.64 1.12 -5.48
N PRO A 28 -10.76 1.23 -6.23
CA PRO A 28 -10.67 1.67 -7.62
C PRO A 28 -10.11 3.08 -7.74
N ILE A 29 -9.36 3.31 -8.81
CA ILE A 29 -8.82 4.63 -9.13
C ILE A 29 -9.94 5.52 -9.62
N ASN A 30 -10.00 6.77 -9.13
CA ASN A 30 -10.90 7.78 -9.64
C ASN A 30 -10.20 8.59 -10.75
N SER A 31 -10.95 9.47 -11.42
CA SER A 31 -10.45 10.27 -12.54
C SER A 31 -9.29 11.20 -12.17
N ASP A 32 -9.16 11.55 -10.89
CA ASP A 32 -8.13 12.48 -10.42
C ASP A 32 -6.74 11.86 -10.35
N ALA A 33 -6.64 10.53 -10.45
CA ALA A 33 -5.38 9.80 -10.35
C ALA A 33 -5.08 9.02 -11.63
N ALA A 34 -5.33 9.62 -12.79
CA ALA A 34 -5.23 8.95 -14.09
C ALA A 34 -3.85 8.35 -14.41
N ALA A 35 -2.77 8.89 -13.81
CA ALA A 35 -1.42 8.36 -14.02
C ALA A 35 -1.10 7.16 -13.13
N ALA A 36 -1.91 6.87 -12.11
CA ALA A 36 -1.68 5.76 -11.21
C ALA A 36 -2.21 4.45 -11.80
N SER A 37 -1.57 3.35 -11.45
CA SER A 37 -2.05 2.00 -11.79
C SER A 37 -2.95 1.41 -10.70
N ASN A 38 -2.78 1.86 -9.46
CA ASN A 38 -3.53 1.38 -8.30
C ASN A 38 -3.71 2.49 -7.28
N ARG A 39 -4.77 2.37 -6.49
CA ARG A 39 -5.01 3.20 -5.32
C ARG A 39 -5.23 2.30 -4.11
N PHE A 40 -4.70 2.71 -2.96
CA PHE A 40 -4.89 1.96 -1.72
C PHE A 40 -4.89 2.88 -0.50
N THR A 41 -5.36 2.34 0.61
CA THR A 41 -5.22 2.98 1.92
C THR A 41 -4.53 1.99 2.86
N LEU A 42 -3.72 2.50 3.77
CA LEU A 42 -3.14 1.71 4.84
C LEU A 42 -3.69 2.24 6.16
N LYS A 43 -4.50 1.42 6.81
CA LYS A 43 -5.15 1.79 8.06
C LYS A 43 -4.36 1.26 9.24
N VAL A 44 -4.09 2.14 10.22
CA VAL A 44 -3.51 1.72 11.50
C VAL A 44 -4.69 1.33 12.38
N LEU A 45 -4.86 0.02 12.59
CA LEU A 45 -6.01 -0.50 13.35
C LEU A 45 -5.99 -0.02 14.80
N LYS A 46 -7.18 0.12 15.39
CA LYS A 46 -7.39 0.65 16.75
C LYS A 46 -7.01 2.13 16.90
N THR A 47 -6.82 2.83 15.79
CA THR A 47 -6.61 4.28 15.76
C THR A 47 -7.48 4.88 14.66
N SER A 48 -7.52 6.21 14.59
CA SER A 48 -8.18 6.91 13.49
C SER A 48 -7.25 7.20 12.31
N ILE A 49 -6.00 6.70 12.36
CA ILE A 49 -5.00 7.00 11.34
C ILE A 49 -5.21 6.14 10.11
N GLU A 50 -5.29 6.78 8.97
CA GLU A 50 -5.39 6.15 7.66
C GLU A 50 -4.46 6.89 6.70
N LEU A 51 -3.60 6.13 6.01
CA LEU A 51 -2.66 6.67 5.04
C LEU A 51 -3.21 6.45 3.63
N ASP A 52 -3.05 7.45 2.78
CA ASP A 52 -3.44 7.34 1.37
C ASP A 52 -2.25 6.89 0.54
N GLY A 53 -2.49 6.02 -0.42
CA GLY A 53 -1.44 5.48 -1.28
C GLY A 53 -1.84 5.36 -2.74
N TYR A 54 -0.84 5.49 -3.59
CA TYR A 54 -0.95 5.27 -5.02
C TYR A 54 0.24 4.47 -5.50
N VAL A 55 0.02 3.68 -6.55
CA VAL A 55 1.10 2.99 -7.26
C VAL A 55 1.16 3.60 -8.66
N MET A 56 2.37 3.98 -9.07
CA MET A 56 2.62 4.53 -10.40
C MET A 56 3.64 3.67 -11.13
N PRO A 57 3.38 3.32 -12.41
CA PRO A 57 4.36 2.57 -13.18
C PRO A 57 5.51 3.47 -13.64
N PHE A 58 6.72 2.95 -13.54
CA PHE A 58 7.93 3.58 -14.08
C PHE A 58 8.58 2.64 -15.07
N ASN A 59 9.27 3.22 -16.05
CA ASN A 59 10.07 2.48 -17.03
C ASN A 59 11.57 2.72 -16.78
N ASP A 60 12.41 1.88 -17.35
CA ASP A 60 13.87 1.95 -17.35
C ASP A 60 14.53 2.07 -15.96
N PRO A 61 14.41 1.09 -15.08
CA PRO A 61 13.75 -0.21 -15.25
C PRO A 61 12.25 -0.14 -14.95
N GLU A 62 11.51 -1.09 -15.48
CA GLU A 62 10.08 -1.20 -15.20
C GLU A 62 9.87 -1.57 -13.74
N ARG A 63 9.18 -0.70 -13.02
CA ARG A 63 8.83 -0.91 -11.61
C ARG A 63 7.47 -0.28 -11.32
N ALA A 64 6.70 -0.94 -10.47
CA ALA A 64 5.55 -0.34 -9.82
C ALA A 64 6.07 0.40 -8.59
N VAL A 65 5.88 1.72 -8.53
CA VAL A 65 6.40 2.53 -7.42
C VAL A 65 5.24 3.09 -6.62
N GLY A 66 5.23 2.79 -5.33
CA GLY A 66 4.21 3.26 -4.41
C GLY A 66 4.64 4.49 -3.62
N ILE A 67 3.65 5.25 -3.21
CA ILE A 67 3.81 6.35 -2.28
C ILE A 67 2.72 6.25 -1.21
N LEU A 68 3.10 6.42 0.05
CA LEU A 68 2.19 6.50 1.18
C LEU A 68 2.25 7.90 1.78
N MET A 69 1.09 8.51 1.96
CA MET A 69 0.97 9.91 2.38
C MET A 69 0.00 10.03 3.54
N PHE A 70 0.23 11.01 4.40
CA PHE A 70 -0.65 11.31 5.52
C PHE A 70 -1.04 12.78 5.51
N LYS A 71 -2.36 13.04 5.36
CA LYS A 71 -2.94 14.38 5.42
C LYS A 71 -2.23 15.39 4.52
N CYS A 72 -2.03 15.03 3.26
CA CYS A 72 -1.46 15.95 2.28
C CYS A 72 -2.44 17.09 1.99
N PRO A 73 -1.93 18.33 1.81
CA PRO A 73 -2.78 19.46 1.44
C PRO A 73 -3.47 19.20 0.11
N GLY A 74 -4.72 19.69 -0.02
CA GLY A 74 -5.43 19.65 -1.30
C GLY A 74 -5.04 20.82 -2.19
N GLY A 75 -5.40 20.72 -3.46
CA GLY A 75 -5.14 21.78 -4.45
C GLY A 75 -3.72 21.75 -5.01
N ASP A 76 -3.22 22.92 -5.40
CA ASP A 76 -1.87 23.05 -5.96
C ASP A 76 -0.85 22.91 -4.85
N VAL A 77 -0.16 21.77 -4.81
CA VAL A 77 0.88 21.50 -3.82
C VAL A 77 2.25 21.50 -4.49
N THR A 78 3.25 21.98 -3.77
CA THR A 78 4.65 21.96 -4.23
C THR A 78 5.27 20.59 -3.92
N GLY A 79 6.44 20.31 -4.51
CA GLY A 79 7.21 19.11 -4.16
C GLY A 79 7.56 19.07 -2.67
N ALA A 80 7.86 20.23 -2.07
CA ALA A 80 8.14 20.33 -0.65
C ALA A 80 6.92 19.98 0.20
N ASP A 81 5.72 20.40 -0.22
CA ASP A 81 4.47 20.05 0.48
C ASP A 81 4.22 18.55 0.46
N LEU A 82 4.46 17.91 -0.70
CA LEU A 82 4.32 16.46 -0.82
C LEU A 82 5.36 15.72 0.02
N ASP A 83 6.61 16.17 0.02
CA ASP A 83 7.66 15.57 0.84
C ASP A 83 7.32 15.63 2.32
N ALA A 84 6.73 16.74 2.77
CA ALA A 84 6.36 16.91 4.18
C ALA A 84 5.26 15.95 4.64
N CYS A 85 4.40 15.50 3.73
CA CYS A 85 3.31 14.56 4.07
C CYS A 85 3.58 13.13 3.61
N THR A 86 4.70 12.87 2.94
CA THR A 86 5.05 11.51 2.49
C THR A 86 5.64 10.72 3.65
N ILE A 87 5.03 9.55 3.91
CA ILE A 87 5.50 8.62 4.95
C ILE A 87 6.49 7.62 4.37
N TRP A 88 6.23 7.12 3.16
CA TRP A 88 7.06 6.11 2.52
C TRP A 88 6.94 6.21 1.00
N ARG A 89 8.01 5.89 0.32
CA ARG A 89 8.06 5.74 -1.13
C ARG A 89 8.99 4.58 -1.48
N GLY A 90 8.57 3.73 -2.38
CA GLY A 90 9.38 2.59 -2.79
C GLY A 90 8.68 1.70 -3.78
N ALA A 91 9.39 0.69 -4.26
CA ALA A 91 8.80 -0.30 -5.16
C ALA A 91 7.71 -1.11 -4.44
N VAL A 92 6.65 -1.44 -5.18
CA VAL A 92 5.57 -2.29 -4.68
C VAL A 92 5.61 -3.59 -5.46
N TYR A 93 5.80 -4.69 -4.75
CA TYR A 93 5.92 -6.02 -5.35
C TYR A 93 4.74 -6.91 -4.96
N SER A 94 4.42 -7.84 -5.85
CA SER A 94 3.59 -8.99 -5.52
C SER A 94 4.50 -10.17 -5.17
N VAL A 95 4.09 -10.98 -4.21
CA VAL A 95 4.79 -12.22 -3.84
C VAL A 95 3.76 -13.34 -3.85
N ASN A 96 3.98 -14.36 -4.67
CA ASN A 96 3.05 -15.49 -4.73
C ASN A 96 3.35 -16.54 -3.66
N ALA A 97 2.54 -17.60 -3.61
CA ALA A 97 2.67 -18.66 -2.61
C ALA A 97 4.01 -19.40 -2.71
N LYS A 98 4.67 -19.34 -3.86
CA LYS A 98 5.98 -19.96 -4.07
C LYS A 98 7.14 -19.05 -3.69
N GLY A 99 6.84 -17.81 -3.26
CA GLY A 99 7.88 -16.82 -2.95
C GLY A 99 8.44 -16.09 -4.16
N GLU A 100 7.83 -16.25 -5.32
CA GLU A 100 8.26 -15.53 -6.52
C GLU A 100 7.79 -14.08 -6.46
N ILE A 101 8.68 -13.16 -6.81
CA ILE A 101 8.45 -11.72 -6.70
C ILE A 101 8.29 -11.13 -8.10
N ASP A 102 7.28 -10.27 -8.26
CA ASP A 102 7.04 -9.53 -9.51
C ASP A 102 6.54 -8.12 -9.14
N ASN A 103 6.48 -7.24 -10.12
CA ASN A 103 5.84 -5.95 -9.94
C ASN A 103 4.36 -6.14 -9.63
N LEU A 104 3.82 -5.30 -8.74
CA LEU A 104 2.38 -5.30 -8.53
C LEU A 104 1.68 -4.91 -9.82
N GLN A 105 0.69 -5.70 -10.20
CA GLN A 105 -0.05 -5.50 -11.45
C GLN A 105 -1.14 -4.43 -11.29
N PRO A 106 -1.59 -3.81 -12.40
CA PRO A 106 -2.64 -2.79 -12.35
C PRO A 106 -3.95 -3.30 -11.75
N GLU A 107 -4.84 -2.37 -11.40
CA GLU A 107 -6.06 -2.66 -10.65
C GLU A 107 -7.01 -3.69 -11.29
N ALA A 108 -6.98 -3.82 -12.61
CA ALA A 108 -7.85 -4.77 -13.31
C ALA A 108 -7.33 -6.22 -13.28
N ALA A 109 -6.07 -6.40 -12.90
CA ALA A 109 -5.46 -7.74 -12.82
C ALA A 109 -5.96 -8.50 -11.60
N ALA A 110 -5.78 -9.83 -11.61
CA ALA A 110 -6.07 -10.66 -10.45
C ALA A 110 -5.24 -10.19 -9.24
N ALA A 111 -5.87 -10.21 -8.07
CA ALA A 111 -5.23 -9.76 -6.84
C ALA A 111 -3.99 -10.59 -6.49
N ALA A 112 -2.93 -9.91 -6.05
CA ALA A 112 -1.73 -10.57 -5.56
C ALA A 112 -2.03 -11.36 -4.28
N GLU A 113 -1.34 -12.47 -4.07
CA GLU A 113 -1.48 -13.26 -2.83
C GLU A 113 -0.86 -12.53 -1.64
N ASN A 114 0.27 -11.86 -1.86
CA ASN A 114 0.92 -11.01 -0.88
C ASN A 114 1.41 -9.74 -1.56
N VAL A 115 1.44 -8.64 -0.81
CA VAL A 115 1.98 -7.36 -1.28
C VAL A 115 3.20 -7.04 -0.42
N PHE A 116 4.31 -6.70 -1.07
CA PHE A 116 5.57 -6.40 -0.42
C PHE A 116 5.91 -4.92 -0.64
N LEU A 117 6.02 -4.19 0.47
CA LEU A 117 6.35 -2.77 0.51
C LEU A 117 7.70 -2.61 1.22
N PRO A 118 8.83 -2.76 0.50
CA PRO A 118 10.15 -2.77 1.13
C PRO A 118 10.42 -1.51 1.94
N GLY A 119 10.77 -1.67 3.21
CA GLY A 119 11.11 -0.56 4.09
C GLY A 119 9.93 0.19 4.68
N VAL A 120 8.69 -0.24 4.45
CA VAL A 120 7.51 0.47 4.99
C VAL A 120 7.48 0.45 6.52
N GLY A 121 7.87 -0.66 7.15
CA GLY A 121 7.90 -0.76 8.60
C GLY A 121 8.82 0.27 9.23
N PRO A 122 10.11 0.29 8.88
CA PRO A 122 11.03 1.32 9.37
C PRO A 122 10.58 2.75 9.04
N ALA A 123 10.02 2.98 7.86
CA ALA A 123 9.54 4.31 7.48
C ALA A 123 8.42 4.80 8.39
N ILE A 124 7.46 3.94 8.73
CA ILE A 124 6.39 4.28 9.68
C ILE A 124 6.98 4.55 11.06
N ARG A 125 7.93 3.72 11.51
CA ARG A 125 8.59 3.87 12.81
C ARG A 125 9.26 5.23 12.98
N GLN A 126 9.74 5.83 11.90
CA GLN A 126 10.45 7.11 11.90
C GLN A 126 9.54 8.28 11.49
N SER A 127 8.25 8.05 11.30
CA SER A 127 7.34 9.06 10.77
C SER A 127 6.55 9.78 11.84
N GLN A 128 5.83 10.82 11.42
CA GLN A 128 4.94 11.60 12.29
C GLN A 128 3.75 10.81 12.83
N ILE A 129 3.42 9.67 12.24
CA ILE A 129 2.31 8.84 12.72
C ILE A 129 2.71 7.87 13.83
N TRP A 130 3.97 7.88 14.25
CA TRP A 130 4.46 7.02 15.33
C TRP A 130 4.35 7.69 16.68
N GLY A 131 3.93 6.95 17.71
CA GLY A 131 3.92 7.40 19.09
C GLY A 131 2.64 7.07 19.85
N ASN A 132 2.54 7.56 21.09
CA ASN A 132 1.37 7.34 21.94
C ASN A 132 0.10 7.86 21.27
N GLY A 133 -0.93 7.02 21.26
CA GLY A 133 -2.21 7.35 20.62
C GLY A 133 -2.17 7.25 19.10
N LYS A 134 -1.05 6.81 18.55
CA LYS A 134 -0.81 6.66 17.12
C LYS A 134 -0.34 5.23 16.85
N ALA A 135 0.46 5.03 15.80
CA ALA A 135 1.09 3.73 15.55
C ALA A 135 2.13 3.45 16.62
N THR A 136 2.08 2.27 17.22
CA THR A 136 3.03 1.82 18.24
C THR A 136 3.68 0.50 17.87
N VAL A 137 3.24 -0.12 16.78
CA VAL A 137 3.80 -1.35 16.22
C VAL A 137 4.12 -1.07 14.76
N ALA A 138 5.36 -1.34 14.33
CA ALA A 138 5.70 -1.22 12.92
C ALA A 138 5.14 -2.42 12.16
N PRO A 139 4.56 -2.23 10.96
CA PRO A 139 4.10 -3.37 10.17
C PRO A 139 5.29 -4.15 9.64
N TRP A 140 5.08 -5.43 9.36
CA TRP A 140 6.03 -6.16 8.54
C TRP A 140 5.88 -5.66 7.10
N ASP A 141 6.95 -5.75 6.31
CA ASP A 141 6.94 -5.21 4.94
C ASP A 141 6.08 -6.03 3.98
N VAL A 142 5.73 -7.26 4.33
CA VAL A 142 4.85 -8.13 3.54
C VAL A 142 3.49 -8.23 4.21
N LEU A 143 2.43 -7.95 3.44
CA LEU A 143 1.05 -8.08 3.90
C LEU A 143 0.36 -9.19 3.10
N ALA A 144 -0.38 -10.04 3.80
CA ALA A 144 -1.02 -11.21 3.21
C ALA A 144 -2.48 -10.94 2.87
N PHE A 145 -2.93 -11.53 1.75
CA PHE A 145 -4.34 -11.42 1.34
C PHE A 145 -5.27 -11.86 2.46
N LYS A 146 -6.28 -11.06 2.73
CA LYS A 146 -7.28 -11.31 3.77
C LYS A 146 -8.65 -11.61 3.17
N GLU A 147 -9.13 -10.70 2.31
CA GLU A 147 -10.47 -10.82 1.73
C GLU A 147 -10.63 -9.91 0.52
N CYS A 148 -11.69 -10.15 -0.24
CA CYS A 148 -12.16 -9.23 -1.26
C CYS A 148 -13.15 -8.26 -0.64
N ALA A 149 -13.01 -6.97 -0.91
CA ALA A 149 -14.00 -5.97 -0.48
C ALA A 149 -15.32 -6.20 -1.22
N LYS A 150 -16.42 -5.99 -0.52
CA LYS A 150 -17.75 -6.12 -1.10
C LYS A 150 -18.18 -4.84 -1.80
#